data_54da1a635490dc424d6a728c4b974f78
#
_entry.id   54da1a635490dc424d6a728c4b974f78
#
_cell.length_a   1.000
_cell.length_b   1.000
_cell.length_c   1.000
_cell.angle_alpha   90.00
_cell.angle_beta   90.00
_cell.angle_gamma   90.00
#
_symmetry.space_group_name_H-M   'P 1'
#
loop_
_entity.id
_entity.type
_entity.pdbx_description
1 polymer ?
#
loop_
_entity_poly.entity_id
_entity_poly.type
_entity_poly.pdbx_seq_one_letter_code
_entity_poly.pdbx_strand_id
1 'polypeptide(L)'
;VRVRGTGRVAIGENSNVQGNAGLHTGPGLDGTVGRGTSVGHGAVVHGCTVGDGCLIGMHATILNGAVIGDGCLIAAGALVPENMQVPAGSLVIGVPGKGVRPVSAAQADAIKANEEEYLELARAHAEAK
;
A
#
# COMPACT_ATOMS: atom_id res chain seq x y z
N VAL A 1 -3.07 4.59 -13.00
CA VAL A 1 -3.84 4.13 -11.84
C VAL A 1 -5.19 3.61 -12.28
N ARG A 2 -5.57 2.49 -11.76
CA ARG A 2 -6.86 1.88 -12.07
C ARG A 2 -7.57 1.44 -10.80
N VAL A 3 -8.78 1.89 -10.60
CA VAL A 3 -9.63 1.50 -9.48
C VAL A 3 -10.87 0.80 -10.04
N ARG A 4 -11.07 -0.47 -9.70
CA ARG A 4 -12.17 -1.26 -10.24
C ARG A 4 -12.70 -2.27 -9.23
N GLY A 5 -13.89 -2.73 -9.46
CA GLY A 5 -14.50 -3.81 -8.71
C GLY A 5 -15.96 -3.56 -8.38
N THR A 6 -16.57 -4.53 -7.74
CA THR A 6 -17.96 -4.50 -7.30
C THR A 6 -18.12 -4.16 -5.83
N GLY A 7 -17.02 -4.21 -5.06
CA GLY A 7 -16.98 -3.77 -3.68
C GLY A 7 -16.59 -2.29 -3.57
N ARG A 8 -16.52 -1.80 -2.34
CA ARG A 8 -16.11 -0.43 -2.05
C ARG A 8 -14.59 -0.33 -1.98
N VAL A 9 -14.02 0.73 -2.55
CA VAL A 9 -12.61 1.10 -2.38
C VAL A 9 -12.56 2.41 -1.62
N ALA A 10 -11.83 2.43 -0.51
CA ALA A 10 -11.63 3.62 0.30
C ALA A 10 -10.14 3.89 0.44
N ILE A 11 -9.73 5.14 0.22
CA ILE A 11 -8.33 5.58 0.34
C ILE A 11 -8.30 6.72 1.33
N GLY A 12 -7.49 6.59 2.37
CA GLY A 12 -7.35 7.58 3.43
C GLY A 12 -6.64 8.85 2.97
N GLU A 13 -6.78 9.90 3.74
CA GLU A 13 -6.14 11.19 3.42
C GLU A 13 -4.62 11.09 3.46
N ASN A 14 -3.97 11.96 2.69
CA ASN A 14 -2.52 12.03 2.53
C ASN A 14 -1.87 10.76 1.97
N SER A 15 -2.67 9.87 1.43
CA SER A 15 -2.18 8.68 0.72
C SER A 15 -1.97 8.99 -0.75
N ASN A 16 -1.14 8.18 -1.40
CA ASN A 16 -0.91 8.31 -2.84
C ASN A 16 -0.95 6.94 -3.52
N VAL A 17 -1.39 6.95 -4.77
CA VAL A 17 -1.41 5.77 -5.62
C VAL A 17 -0.66 6.13 -6.89
N GLN A 18 0.48 5.49 -7.06
CA GLN A 18 1.45 5.86 -8.10
C GLN A 18 1.12 5.21 -9.45
N GLY A 19 1.85 5.60 -10.48
CA GLY A 19 1.58 5.20 -11.86
C GLY A 19 1.47 3.69 -12.07
N ASN A 20 0.50 3.28 -12.86
CA ASN A 20 0.20 1.89 -13.20
C ASN A 20 -0.22 1.00 -12.01
N ALA A 21 -0.39 1.55 -10.82
CA ALA A 21 -0.94 0.79 -9.71
C ALA A 21 -2.42 0.48 -9.94
N GLY A 22 -2.87 -0.65 -9.43
CA GLY A 22 -4.26 -1.08 -9.52
C GLY A 22 -4.86 -1.35 -8.14
N LEU A 23 -6.05 -0.81 -7.91
CA LEU A 23 -6.87 -1.12 -6.75
C LEU A 23 -8.11 -1.85 -7.26
N HIS A 24 -8.34 -3.05 -6.75
CA HIS A 24 -9.44 -3.89 -7.22
C HIS A 24 -10.16 -4.57 -6.07
N THR A 25 -11.45 -4.73 -6.20
CA THR A 25 -12.26 -5.47 -5.24
C THR A 25 -13.16 -6.47 -5.95
N GLY A 26 -13.52 -7.54 -5.26
CA GLY A 26 -14.47 -8.52 -5.74
C GLY A 26 -15.78 -8.47 -4.97
N PRO A 27 -16.76 -9.31 -5.35
CA PRO A 27 -18.03 -9.37 -4.64
C PRO A 27 -17.84 -9.71 -3.15
N GLY A 28 -18.46 -8.91 -2.28
CA GLY A 28 -18.40 -9.11 -0.84
C GLY A 28 -17.08 -8.74 -0.18
N LEU A 29 -16.16 -8.12 -0.93
CA LEU A 29 -14.88 -7.67 -0.41
C LEU A 29 -14.70 -6.17 -0.64
N ASP A 30 -14.40 -5.45 0.42
CA ASP A 30 -14.01 -4.05 0.32
C ASP A 30 -12.49 -3.93 0.33
N GLY A 31 -11.96 -2.95 -0.37
CA GLY A 31 -10.54 -2.61 -0.35
C GLY A 31 -10.32 -1.31 0.39
N THR A 32 -9.44 -1.30 1.37
CA THR A 32 -9.11 -0.10 2.13
C THR A 32 -7.63 0.16 2.15
N VAL A 33 -7.27 1.43 1.94
CA VAL A 33 -5.92 1.96 2.12
C VAL A 33 -6.02 3.06 3.16
N GLY A 34 -5.25 2.94 4.22
CA GLY A 34 -5.27 3.89 5.32
C GLY A 34 -4.67 5.25 4.97
N ARG A 35 -4.49 6.09 5.97
CA ARG A 35 -3.95 7.44 5.83
C ARG A 35 -2.44 7.39 5.67
N GLY A 36 -1.88 8.34 4.91
CA GLY A 36 -0.44 8.47 4.77
C GLY A 36 0.26 7.26 4.18
N THR A 37 -0.45 6.43 3.43
CA THR A 37 0.09 5.22 2.81
C THR A 37 0.43 5.48 1.36
N SER A 38 1.59 4.99 0.93
CA SER A 38 2.04 5.09 -0.45
C SER A 38 1.89 3.74 -1.15
N VAL A 39 1.20 3.74 -2.29
CA VAL A 39 1.08 2.55 -3.15
C VAL A 39 1.97 2.77 -4.37
N GLY A 40 3.05 2.02 -4.42
CA GLY A 40 4.11 2.17 -5.43
C GLY A 40 3.67 1.83 -6.85
N HIS A 41 4.49 2.24 -7.80
CA HIS A 41 4.23 2.03 -9.23
C HIS A 41 3.98 0.56 -9.55
N GLY A 42 2.93 0.27 -10.30
CA GLY A 42 2.61 -1.07 -10.75
C GLY A 42 2.14 -2.04 -9.66
N ALA A 43 2.00 -1.59 -8.41
CA ALA A 43 1.49 -2.46 -7.34
C ALA A 43 0.02 -2.79 -7.56
N VAL A 44 -0.39 -3.96 -7.09
CA VAL A 44 -1.78 -4.41 -7.14
C VAL A 44 -2.29 -4.61 -5.72
N VAL A 45 -3.31 -3.86 -5.35
CA VAL A 45 -3.98 -3.95 -4.05
C VAL A 45 -5.37 -4.52 -4.30
N HIS A 46 -5.56 -5.80 -3.99
CA HIS A 46 -6.72 -6.55 -4.43
C HIS A 46 -7.55 -7.07 -3.25
N GLY A 47 -8.68 -6.43 -2.96
CA GLY A 47 -9.63 -6.88 -1.95
C GLY A 47 -9.04 -7.04 -0.54
N CYS A 48 -8.14 -6.16 -0.14
CA CYS A 48 -7.40 -6.26 1.10
C CYS A 48 -7.51 -4.99 1.93
N THR A 49 -7.01 -5.05 3.16
CA THR A 49 -6.96 -3.92 4.08
C THR A 49 -5.51 -3.54 4.31
N VAL A 50 -5.17 -2.31 3.98
CA VAL A 50 -3.84 -1.73 4.21
C VAL A 50 -3.98 -0.63 5.26
N GLY A 51 -3.18 -0.70 6.31
CA GLY A 51 -3.22 0.26 7.40
C GLY A 51 -2.64 1.63 7.05
N ASP A 52 -2.42 2.44 8.09
CA ASP A 52 -1.90 3.80 7.98
C ASP A 52 -0.37 3.79 7.88
N GLY A 53 0.19 4.77 7.18
CA GLY A 53 1.63 4.98 7.16
C GLY A 53 2.44 3.83 6.57
N CYS A 54 1.87 3.08 5.65
CA CYS A 54 2.53 1.98 4.96
C CYS A 54 3.21 2.43 3.66
N LEU A 55 4.16 1.63 3.22
CA LEU A 55 4.69 1.72 1.86
C LEU A 55 4.54 0.37 1.18
N ILE A 56 3.74 0.35 0.12
CA ILE A 56 3.60 -0.81 -0.75
C ILE A 56 4.56 -0.61 -1.92
N GLY A 57 5.59 -1.43 -1.98
CA GLY A 57 6.65 -1.30 -2.97
C GLY A 57 6.19 -1.51 -4.41
N MET A 58 7.00 -1.04 -5.35
CA MET A 58 6.70 -1.18 -6.78
C MET A 58 6.46 -2.63 -7.16
N HIS A 59 5.41 -2.87 -7.95
CA HIS A 59 5.03 -4.21 -8.44
C HIS A 59 4.73 -5.24 -7.36
N ALA A 60 4.52 -4.82 -6.11
CA ALA A 60 4.03 -5.72 -5.09
C ALA A 60 2.56 -6.09 -5.36
N THR A 61 2.16 -7.27 -4.95
CA THR A 61 0.78 -7.74 -5.10
C THR A 61 0.24 -8.18 -3.75
N ILE A 62 -0.89 -7.61 -3.35
CA ILE A 62 -1.57 -7.97 -2.10
C ILE A 62 -2.93 -8.56 -2.45
N LEU A 63 -3.15 -9.80 -2.03
CA LEU A 63 -4.32 -10.57 -2.43
C LEU A 63 -5.49 -10.47 -1.43
N ASN A 64 -6.64 -11.01 -1.85
CA ASN A 64 -7.90 -10.89 -1.13
C ASN A 64 -7.81 -11.29 0.34
N GLY A 65 -8.42 -10.48 1.18
CA GLY A 65 -8.54 -10.77 2.60
C GLY A 65 -7.27 -10.56 3.42
N ALA A 66 -6.16 -10.20 2.79
CA ALA A 66 -4.95 -9.86 3.53
C ALA A 66 -5.16 -8.59 4.37
N VAL A 67 -4.55 -8.54 5.53
CA VAL A 67 -4.59 -7.38 6.43
C VAL A 67 -3.17 -6.95 6.74
N ILE A 68 -2.82 -5.76 6.29
CA ILE A 68 -1.51 -5.15 6.52
C ILE A 68 -1.67 -4.13 7.64
N GLY A 69 -1.00 -4.36 8.76
CA GLY A 69 -1.03 -3.43 9.89
C GLY A 69 -0.34 -2.10 9.58
N ASP A 70 -0.48 -1.14 10.48
CA ASP A 70 0.08 0.20 10.29
C ASP A 70 1.61 0.17 10.23
N GLY A 71 2.19 1.09 9.47
CA GLY A 71 3.63 1.28 9.42
C GLY A 71 4.43 0.15 8.77
N CYS A 72 3.79 -0.67 7.96
CA CYS A 72 4.45 -1.78 7.27
C CYS A 72 5.14 -1.32 5.98
N LEU A 73 6.20 -2.06 5.64
CA LEU A 73 6.88 -1.95 4.36
C LEU A 73 6.72 -3.29 3.62
N ILE A 74 6.00 -3.27 2.52
CA ILE A 74 5.90 -4.41 1.62
C ILE A 74 6.92 -4.17 0.50
N ALA A 75 7.93 -5.02 0.43
CA ALA A 75 9.04 -4.82 -0.50
C ALA A 75 8.59 -4.92 -1.96
N ALA A 76 9.36 -4.27 -2.84
CA ALA A 76 9.09 -4.32 -4.27
C ALA A 76 9.00 -5.77 -4.77
N GLY A 77 8.00 -6.06 -5.59
CA GLY A 77 7.78 -7.38 -6.15
C GLY A 77 7.29 -8.45 -5.18
N ALA A 78 7.06 -8.13 -3.90
CA ALA A 78 6.56 -9.10 -2.94
C ALA A 78 5.11 -9.51 -3.26
N LEU A 79 4.79 -10.75 -2.96
CA LEU A 79 3.42 -11.27 -3.06
C LEU A 79 2.89 -11.57 -1.66
N VAL A 80 1.91 -10.81 -1.22
CA VAL A 80 1.20 -11.07 0.05
C VAL A 80 0.01 -12.00 -0.25
N PRO A 81 0.06 -13.24 0.24
CA PRO A 81 -0.99 -14.21 -0.04
C PRO A 81 -2.36 -13.81 0.53
N GLU A 82 -3.39 -14.46 0.02
CA GLU A 82 -4.74 -14.30 0.53
C GLU A 82 -4.80 -14.55 2.04
N ASN A 83 -5.55 -13.69 2.73
CA ASN A 83 -5.82 -13.76 4.16
C ASN A 83 -4.58 -13.65 5.07
N MET A 84 -3.43 -13.31 4.54
CA MET A 84 -2.23 -13.11 5.37
C MET A 84 -2.44 -11.95 6.35
N GLN A 85 -2.10 -12.20 7.62
CA GLN A 85 -2.13 -11.17 8.65
C GLN A 85 -0.72 -10.66 8.88
N VAL A 86 -0.48 -9.40 8.55
CA VAL A 86 0.83 -8.76 8.70
C VAL A 86 0.78 -7.79 9.88
N PRO A 87 1.50 -8.08 10.96
CA PRO A 87 1.51 -7.20 12.13
C PRO A 87 2.03 -5.80 11.80
N ALA A 88 1.57 -4.82 12.55
CA ALA A 88 2.04 -3.44 12.39
C ALA A 88 3.58 -3.36 12.49
N GLY A 89 4.16 -2.45 11.70
CA GLY A 89 5.59 -2.22 11.70
C GLY A 89 6.44 -3.34 11.11
N SER A 90 5.87 -4.17 10.26
CA SER A 90 6.56 -5.32 9.68
C SER A 90 7.10 -5.05 8.28
N LEU A 91 8.22 -5.70 7.97
CA LEU A 91 8.78 -5.79 6.62
C LEU A 91 8.43 -7.15 6.02
N VAL A 92 7.82 -7.16 4.85
CA VAL A 92 7.48 -8.38 4.10
C VAL A 92 8.25 -8.40 2.78
N ILE A 93 8.93 -9.50 2.51
CA ILE A 93 9.77 -9.67 1.30
C ILE A 93 9.44 -11.02 0.64
N GLY A 94 9.47 -11.02 -0.67
CA GLY A 94 9.52 -12.26 -1.46
C GLY A 94 8.20 -12.75 -2.03
N VAL A 95 8.28 -13.87 -2.74
CA VAL A 95 7.16 -14.55 -3.39
C VAL A 95 7.21 -16.03 -3.05
N PRO A 96 6.28 -16.56 -2.24
CA PRO A 96 5.29 -15.83 -1.44
C PRO A 96 5.95 -14.96 -0.36
N GLY A 97 5.27 -13.90 0.05
CA GLY A 97 5.78 -12.97 1.06
C GLY A 97 6.02 -13.69 2.38
N LYS A 98 7.25 -13.61 2.85
CA LYS A 98 7.73 -14.25 4.08
C LYS A 98 8.74 -13.33 4.77
N GLY A 99 9.27 -13.81 5.86
CA GLY A 99 10.35 -13.13 6.55
C GLY A 99 9.88 -11.86 7.22
N VAL A 100 8.68 -11.88 7.73
CA VAL A 100 8.13 -10.76 8.48
C VAL A 100 9.05 -10.43 9.63
N ARG A 101 9.69 -9.30 9.55
CA ARG A 101 10.57 -8.76 10.59
C ARG A 101 10.24 -7.28 10.81
N PRO A 102 10.64 -6.69 11.93
CA PRO A 102 10.39 -5.28 12.18
C PRO A 102 11.02 -4.38 11.11
N VAL A 103 10.32 -3.33 10.77
CA VAL A 103 10.86 -2.24 9.94
C VAL A 103 11.95 -1.55 10.75
N SER A 104 13.10 -1.30 10.13
CA SER A 104 14.17 -0.54 10.77
C SER A 104 13.81 0.95 10.90
N ALA A 105 14.53 1.68 11.76
CA ALA A 105 14.35 3.12 11.86
C ALA A 105 14.57 3.83 10.52
N ALA A 106 15.60 3.43 9.77
CA ALA A 106 15.87 3.99 8.45
C ALA A 106 14.72 3.71 7.46
N GLN A 107 14.14 2.51 7.51
CA GLN A 107 12.99 2.16 6.67
C GLN A 107 11.74 2.95 7.06
N ALA A 108 11.50 3.12 8.35
CA ALA A 108 10.39 3.95 8.83
C ALA A 108 10.53 5.40 8.36
N ASP A 109 11.73 5.95 8.41
CA ASP A 109 12.01 7.29 7.91
C ASP A 109 11.80 7.39 6.40
N ALA A 110 12.18 6.34 5.65
CA ALA A 110 11.99 6.29 4.20
C ALA A 110 10.50 6.26 3.83
N ILE A 111 9.68 5.54 4.57
CA ILE A 111 8.23 5.52 4.38
C ILE A 111 7.65 6.93 4.55
N LYS A 112 8.06 7.61 5.62
CA LYS A 112 7.59 8.96 5.93
C LYS A 112 8.04 9.97 4.89
N ALA A 113 9.28 9.88 4.44
CA ALA A 113 9.82 10.74 3.39
C ALA A 113 9.07 10.58 2.08
N ASN A 114 8.70 9.35 1.72
CA ASN A 114 7.93 9.08 0.51
C ASN A 114 6.54 9.72 0.58
N GLU A 115 5.85 9.61 1.71
CA GLU A 115 4.58 10.28 1.93
C GLU A 115 4.70 11.79 1.72
N GLU A 116 5.68 12.41 2.35
CA GLU A 116 5.90 13.85 2.27
C GLU A 116 6.23 14.32 0.87
N GLU A 117 7.06 13.56 0.15
CA GLU A 117 7.41 13.85 -1.24
C GLU A 117 6.17 13.91 -2.13
N TYR A 118 5.30 12.91 -2.03
CA TYR A 118 4.08 12.86 -2.85
C TYR A 118 3.05 13.90 -2.44
N LEU A 119 3.00 14.29 -1.17
CA LEU A 119 2.17 15.43 -0.75
C LEU A 119 2.64 16.73 -1.38
N GLU A 120 3.96 16.97 -1.43
CA GLU A 120 4.51 18.14 -2.10
C GLU A 120 4.24 18.13 -3.59
N LEU A 121 4.43 17.00 -4.24
CA LEU A 121 4.12 16.85 -5.66
C LEU A 121 2.64 17.13 -5.95
N ALA A 122 1.75 16.64 -5.10
CA ALA A 122 0.32 16.88 -5.25
C ALA A 122 -0.02 18.38 -5.11
N ARG A 123 0.59 19.07 -4.15
CA ARG A 123 0.42 20.51 -3.98
C ARG A 123 0.92 21.30 -5.18
N ALA A 124 2.13 20.99 -5.64
CA ALA A 124 2.73 21.65 -6.80
C ALA A 124 1.88 21.44 -8.05
N HIS A 125 1.36 20.24 -8.25
CA HIS A 125 0.49 19.92 -9.38
C HIS A 125 -0.84 20.68 -9.32
N ALA A 126 -1.44 20.78 -8.14
CA ALA A 126 -2.69 21.53 -7.96
C ALA A 126 -2.48 23.03 -8.20
N GLU A 127 -1.36 23.58 -7.76
CA GLU A 127 -1.03 25.00 -7.95
C GLU A 127 -0.73 25.37 -9.42
N ALA A 128 -0.26 24.40 -10.20
CA ALA A 128 0.06 24.60 -11.61
C ALA A 128 -1.18 24.70 -12.52
N LYS A 129 -2.36 24.41 -12.03
CA LYS A 129 -3.61 24.42 -12.80
C LYS A 129 -4.31 25.78 -12.79
#